data_1a51a90aed6623ff5245c281056cc68a
#
_entry.id   1a51a90aed6623ff5245c281056cc68a
#
_cell.length_a   1.000
_cell.length_b   1.000
_cell.length_c   1.000
_cell.angle_alpha   90.00
_cell.angle_beta   90.00
_cell.angle_gamma   90.00
#
_symmetry.space_group_name_H-M   'P 1'
#
loop_
_entity.id
_entity.type
_entity.pdbx_description
1 polymer ?
#
loop_
_entity_poly.entity_id
_entity_poly.type
_entity_poly.pdbx_seq_one_letter_code
_entity_poly.pdbx_strand_id
1 'polypeptide(L)'
;HPGPKLVVGDLSRRRGGRLRPHRSHRSGRDADLGFYLVDQEGEPAQPARFVRLGRRSACGRREDARLCFDPVRNWALVEALVSDPVARVQYVLVAPYIRRRLLAEGERRGASEEVLERVRTVTAPHRGSGAHRSHFHVRIYCPVDDRPACVDEPPFHAWYEGEPARPSAAVRRMRARQRRAAR
;
A
#
# COMPACT_ATOMS: atom_id res chain seq x y z
N HIS A 1 -12.30 5.70 17.18
CA HIS A 1 -13.25 6.52 16.41
C HIS A 1 -14.48 5.69 16.07
N PRO A 2 -15.70 6.19 16.34
CA PRO A 2 -16.88 5.60 15.75
C PRO A 2 -16.79 5.79 14.23
N GLY A 3 -16.78 4.70 13.50
CA GLY A 3 -16.66 4.74 12.04
C GLY A 3 -16.45 3.35 11.44
N PRO A 4 -16.42 3.22 10.12
CA PRO A 4 -16.21 1.94 9.47
C PRO A 4 -14.81 1.39 9.83
N LYS A 5 -14.76 0.09 10.13
CA LYS A 5 -13.51 -0.61 10.41
C LYS A 5 -12.70 -0.78 9.12
N LEU A 6 -11.38 -0.70 9.22
CA LEU A 6 -10.51 -1.01 8.10
C LEU A 6 -10.63 -2.51 7.75
N VAL A 7 -10.92 -2.79 6.49
CA VAL A 7 -10.91 -4.17 5.99
C VAL A 7 -9.48 -4.57 5.66
N VAL A 8 -8.93 -5.51 6.42
CA VAL A 8 -7.59 -6.06 6.16
C VAL A 8 -7.75 -7.37 5.38
N GLY A 9 -7.08 -7.46 4.25
CA GLY A 9 -7.04 -8.64 3.40
C GLY A 9 -5.81 -9.50 3.65
N ASP A 10 -5.15 -9.89 2.54
CA ASP A 10 -4.00 -10.78 2.65
C ASP A 10 -2.79 -10.07 3.30
N LEU A 11 -2.19 -10.77 4.25
CA LEU A 11 -0.90 -10.46 4.84
C LEU A 11 0.16 -11.43 4.29
N SER A 12 0.94 -12.03 5.16
CA SER A 12 1.86 -13.13 4.83
C SER A 12 1.47 -14.40 5.57
N ARG A 13 1.91 -15.55 5.09
CA ARG A 13 1.78 -16.78 5.87
C ARG A 13 2.59 -16.65 7.17
N ARG A 14 2.13 -17.29 8.25
CA ARG A 14 2.77 -17.28 9.57
C ARG A 14 4.27 -17.61 9.53
N ARG A 15 4.68 -18.52 8.66
CA ARG A 15 6.09 -18.92 8.48
C ARG A 15 6.73 -18.33 7.23
N GLY A 16 6.10 -17.30 6.65
CA GLY A 16 6.54 -16.71 5.40
C GLY A 16 6.37 -17.62 4.19
N GLY A 17 7.09 -17.31 3.12
CA GLY A 17 7.07 -18.07 1.89
C GLY A 17 5.98 -17.62 0.90
N ARG A 18 5.78 -18.43 -0.15
CA ARG A 18 4.92 -18.03 -1.28
C ARG A 18 3.44 -18.08 -0.93
N LEU A 19 2.74 -16.97 -1.11
CA LEU A 19 1.29 -16.84 -1.03
C LEU A 19 0.73 -16.54 -2.42
N ARG A 20 0.07 -17.47 -3.09
CA ARG A 20 -0.58 -17.22 -4.38
C ARG A 20 -1.89 -16.45 -4.17
N PRO A 21 -2.25 -15.51 -5.06
CA PRO A 21 -1.56 -15.12 -6.31
C PRO A 21 -0.44 -14.07 -6.11
N HIS A 22 -0.19 -13.63 -4.89
CA HIS A 22 0.73 -12.54 -4.58
C HIS A 22 2.20 -12.88 -4.88
N ARG A 23 2.94 -11.87 -5.33
CA ARG A 23 4.38 -11.98 -5.57
C ARG A 23 5.21 -11.56 -4.35
N SER A 24 4.70 -10.64 -3.54
CA SER A 24 5.43 -9.94 -2.46
C SER A 24 5.06 -10.39 -1.05
N HIS A 25 3.83 -10.83 -0.77
CA HIS A 25 3.36 -11.28 0.56
C HIS A 25 4.11 -12.51 1.09
N ARG A 26 5.42 -12.37 1.37
CA ARG A 26 6.28 -13.50 1.72
C ARG A 26 6.99 -13.41 3.06
N SER A 27 7.07 -12.20 3.63
CA SER A 27 7.97 -11.91 4.75
C SER A 27 7.34 -11.00 5.81
N GLY A 28 6.03 -10.92 5.92
CA GLY A 28 5.35 -10.11 6.92
C GLY A 28 5.35 -8.60 6.66
N ARG A 29 5.88 -8.16 5.52
CA ARG A 29 6.04 -6.72 5.20
C ARG A 29 4.97 -6.14 4.29
N ASP A 30 4.06 -6.97 3.83
CA ASP A 30 3.02 -6.60 2.87
C ASP A 30 1.65 -6.79 3.50
N ALA A 31 0.77 -5.83 3.29
CA ALA A 31 -0.62 -5.87 3.73
C ALA A 31 -1.54 -5.30 2.64
N ASP A 32 -2.64 -5.99 2.37
CA ASP A 32 -3.72 -5.47 1.54
C ASP A 32 -4.78 -4.82 2.42
N LEU A 33 -4.94 -3.49 2.28
CA LEU A 33 -5.87 -2.67 3.06
C LEU A 33 -7.01 -2.20 2.16
N GLY A 34 -8.23 -2.64 2.42
CA GLY A 34 -9.41 -2.25 1.68
C GLY A 34 -9.64 -0.73 1.70
N PHE A 35 -10.16 -0.19 0.61
CA PHE A 35 -10.55 1.22 0.61
C PHE A 35 -11.70 1.47 1.58
N TYR A 36 -11.67 2.59 2.27
CA TYR A 36 -12.87 3.16 2.87
C TYR A 36 -13.82 3.59 1.75
N LEU A 37 -15.07 3.26 1.92
CA LEU A 37 -16.10 3.48 0.91
C LEU A 37 -17.29 4.23 1.51
N VAL A 38 -18.03 4.90 0.64
CA VAL A 38 -19.34 5.49 0.96
C VAL A 38 -20.40 4.89 0.02
N ASP A 39 -21.62 4.88 0.47
CA ASP A 39 -22.79 4.50 -0.32
C ASP A 39 -23.27 5.66 -1.25
N GLN A 40 -24.49 5.57 -1.78
CA GLN A 40 -25.05 6.57 -2.68
C GLN A 40 -25.48 7.84 -1.96
N GLU A 41 -25.78 7.75 -0.68
CA GLU A 41 -26.15 8.83 0.24
C GLU A 41 -24.91 9.55 0.78
N GLY A 42 -23.71 9.01 0.56
CA GLY A 42 -22.44 9.54 1.06
C GLY A 42 -22.09 9.03 2.47
N GLU A 43 -22.88 8.09 3.01
CA GLU A 43 -22.64 7.52 4.32
C GLU A 43 -21.56 6.44 4.28
N PRO A 44 -20.78 6.30 5.37
CA PRO A 44 -19.72 5.29 5.45
C PRO A 44 -20.25 3.88 5.28
N ALA A 45 -19.71 3.17 4.31
CA ALA A 45 -20.07 1.78 4.05
C ALA A 45 -19.01 0.81 4.59
N GLN A 46 -19.47 -0.33 5.13
CA GLN A 46 -18.63 -1.39 5.69
C GLN A 46 -18.81 -2.70 4.92
N PRO A 47 -18.21 -2.84 3.72
CA PRO A 47 -18.28 -4.11 3.00
C PRO A 47 -17.44 -5.18 3.68
N ALA A 48 -17.92 -6.43 3.70
CA ALA A 48 -17.21 -7.57 4.27
C ALA A 48 -15.95 -7.96 3.46
N ARG A 49 -15.83 -7.51 2.22
CA ARG A 49 -14.71 -7.82 1.30
C ARG A 49 -14.39 -6.61 0.43
N PHE A 50 -13.23 -6.64 -0.20
CA PHE A 50 -12.80 -5.62 -1.14
C PHE A 50 -13.79 -5.41 -2.28
N VAL A 51 -14.05 -4.14 -2.62
CA VAL A 51 -14.90 -3.73 -3.73
C VAL A 51 -14.04 -3.17 -4.85
N ARG A 52 -14.13 -3.78 -6.04
CA ARG A 52 -13.40 -3.32 -7.21
C ARG A 52 -14.04 -2.07 -7.78
N LEU A 53 -13.30 -0.96 -7.79
CA LEU A 53 -13.77 0.33 -8.26
C LEU A 53 -13.51 0.53 -9.76
N GLY A 54 -14.47 1.14 -10.43
CA GLY A 54 -14.36 1.47 -11.84
C GLY A 54 -13.53 2.74 -12.09
N ARG A 55 -12.91 2.81 -13.27
CA ARG A 55 -11.96 3.87 -13.61
C ARG A 55 -12.59 5.26 -13.68
N ARG A 56 -13.82 5.37 -14.19
CA ARG A 56 -14.51 6.67 -14.41
C ARG A 56 -14.99 7.30 -13.11
N SER A 57 -15.78 6.56 -12.35
CA SER A 57 -16.46 7.08 -11.15
C SER A 57 -15.72 6.82 -9.85
N ALA A 58 -14.74 5.90 -9.84
CA ALA A 58 -14.16 5.32 -8.62
C ALA A 58 -15.22 4.67 -7.72
N CYS A 59 -16.28 4.13 -8.33
CA CYS A 59 -17.31 3.34 -7.66
C CYS A 59 -17.29 1.92 -8.19
N GLY A 60 -17.82 1.00 -7.39
CA GLY A 60 -18.06 -0.39 -7.73
C GLY A 60 -19.41 -0.85 -7.21
N ARG A 61 -19.76 -2.10 -7.47
CA ARG A 61 -20.96 -2.74 -6.93
C ARG A 61 -20.55 -3.92 -6.06
N ARG A 62 -21.25 -4.06 -4.97
CA ARG A 62 -21.18 -5.22 -4.12
C ARG A 62 -22.58 -5.59 -3.66
N GLU A 63 -22.97 -6.83 -3.97
CA GLU A 63 -24.36 -7.21 -3.84
C GLU A 63 -25.22 -6.21 -4.62
N ASP A 64 -26.24 -5.61 -4.06
CA ASP A 64 -27.04 -4.60 -4.72
C ASP A 64 -26.60 -3.16 -4.47
N ALA A 65 -25.61 -2.97 -3.60
CA ALA A 65 -25.12 -1.64 -3.23
C ALA A 65 -24.06 -1.12 -4.22
N ARG A 66 -24.22 0.15 -4.63
CA ARG A 66 -23.17 0.92 -5.30
C ARG A 66 -22.34 1.63 -4.25
N LEU A 67 -21.04 1.32 -4.21
CA LEU A 67 -20.09 1.86 -3.25
C LEU A 67 -19.01 2.65 -3.96
N CYS A 68 -18.67 3.82 -3.43
CA CYS A 68 -17.71 4.74 -4.01
C CYS A 68 -16.51 4.97 -3.09
N PHE A 69 -15.38 5.32 -3.66
CA PHE A 69 -14.16 5.66 -2.92
C PHE A 69 -14.40 6.87 -2.02
N ASP A 70 -14.13 6.74 -0.74
CA ASP A 70 -14.15 7.84 0.24
C ASP A 70 -12.79 8.55 0.25
N PRO A 71 -12.63 9.69 -0.41
CA PRO A 71 -11.34 10.36 -0.48
C PRO A 71 -10.86 10.83 0.90
N VAL A 72 -11.78 11.25 1.76
CA VAL A 72 -11.49 11.82 3.08
C VAL A 72 -10.83 10.79 4.01
N ARG A 73 -11.47 9.63 4.17
CA ARG A 73 -10.94 8.59 5.07
C ARG A 73 -9.73 7.88 4.48
N ASN A 74 -9.70 7.68 3.17
CA ASN A 74 -8.54 7.07 2.52
C ASN A 74 -7.32 8.00 2.54
N TRP A 75 -7.50 9.31 2.41
CA TRP A 75 -6.41 10.26 2.60
C TRP A 75 -5.87 10.17 4.02
N ALA A 76 -6.73 10.27 5.04
CA ALA A 76 -6.32 10.18 6.44
C ALA A 76 -5.55 8.87 6.75
N LEU A 77 -5.97 7.74 6.17
CA LEU A 77 -5.24 6.48 6.29
C LEU A 77 -3.83 6.57 5.70
N VAL A 78 -3.71 7.06 4.46
CA VAL A 78 -2.40 7.09 3.78
C VAL A 78 -1.49 8.15 4.39
N GLU A 79 -2.03 9.31 4.77
CA GLU A 79 -1.29 10.34 5.52
C GLU A 79 -0.73 9.79 6.84
N ALA A 80 -1.55 9.08 7.62
CA ALA A 80 -1.09 8.43 8.85
C ALA A 80 0.03 7.40 8.57
N LEU A 81 -0.11 6.58 7.53
CA LEU A 81 0.88 5.58 7.15
C LEU A 81 2.24 6.20 6.76
N VAL A 82 2.25 7.31 6.01
CA VAL A 82 3.52 7.94 5.58
C VAL A 82 4.14 8.84 6.66
N SER A 83 3.35 9.21 7.67
CA SER A 83 3.78 10.03 8.80
C SER A 83 4.23 9.19 10.00
N ASP A 84 3.90 7.90 10.02
CA ASP A 84 4.27 7.00 11.11
C ASP A 84 5.77 6.61 11.00
N PRO A 85 6.60 6.97 12.00
CA PRO A 85 8.02 6.68 11.97
C PRO A 85 8.33 5.18 12.14
N VAL A 86 7.42 4.42 12.74
CA VAL A 86 7.60 2.98 13.01
C VAL A 86 7.23 2.15 11.78
N ALA A 87 6.13 2.49 11.12
CA ALA A 87 5.65 1.75 9.96
C ALA A 87 6.63 1.80 8.77
N ARG A 88 7.38 2.88 8.58
CA ARG A 88 8.41 3.05 7.55
C ARG A 88 7.96 2.52 6.19
N VAL A 89 6.87 3.10 5.68
CA VAL A 89 6.22 2.64 4.45
C VAL A 89 7.14 2.80 3.23
N GLN A 90 7.33 1.73 2.48
CA GLN A 90 8.11 1.70 1.25
C GLN A 90 7.26 1.94 0.01
N TYR A 91 6.07 1.30 -0.04
CA TYR A 91 5.11 1.41 -1.14
C TYR A 91 3.68 1.44 -0.63
N VAL A 92 2.85 2.16 -1.34
CA VAL A 92 1.39 2.06 -1.30
C VAL A 92 0.90 1.90 -2.74
N LEU A 93 0.82 0.65 -3.22
CA LEU A 93 0.39 0.40 -4.59
C LEU A 93 -1.12 0.60 -4.71
N VAL A 94 -1.50 1.41 -5.67
CA VAL A 94 -2.89 1.77 -5.93
C VAL A 94 -3.10 2.11 -7.40
N ALA A 95 -4.30 1.90 -7.93
CA ALA A 95 -4.61 2.24 -9.31
C ALA A 95 -4.46 3.74 -9.58
N PRO A 96 -3.88 4.16 -10.73
CA PRO A 96 -3.54 5.57 -11.00
C PRO A 96 -4.72 6.55 -10.88
N TYR A 97 -5.93 6.13 -11.20
CA TYR A 97 -7.11 6.99 -11.09
C TYR A 97 -7.60 7.16 -9.64
N ILE A 98 -7.34 6.19 -8.75
CA ILE A 98 -7.56 6.31 -7.31
C ILE A 98 -6.49 7.21 -6.71
N ARG A 99 -5.22 7.00 -7.09
CA ARG A 99 -4.11 7.87 -6.68
C ARG A 99 -4.39 9.35 -6.93
N ARG A 100 -4.91 9.69 -8.11
CA ARG A 100 -5.26 11.09 -8.42
C ARG A 100 -6.30 11.67 -7.46
N ARG A 101 -7.32 10.89 -7.10
CA ARG A 101 -8.34 11.32 -6.13
C ARG A 101 -7.78 11.49 -4.72
N LEU A 102 -6.89 10.58 -4.36
CA LEU A 102 -6.20 10.63 -3.07
C LEU A 102 -5.37 11.92 -2.95
N LEU A 103 -4.53 12.21 -3.93
CA LEU A 103 -3.69 13.42 -3.94
C LEU A 103 -4.51 14.71 -3.98
N ALA A 104 -5.55 14.76 -4.81
CA ALA A 104 -6.45 15.91 -4.88
C ALA A 104 -7.13 16.18 -3.52
N GLU A 105 -7.46 15.14 -2.76
CA GLU A 105 -8.01 15.30 -1.41
C GLU A 105 -6.96 15.87 -0.43
N GLY A 106 -5.71 15.41 -0.50
CA GLY A 106 -4.63 15.95 0.31
C GLY A 106 -4.40 17.44 0.05
N GLU A 107 -4.36 17.83 -1.22
CA GLU A 107 -4.23 19.23 -1.65
C GLU A 107 -5.42 20.08 -1.16
N ARG A 108 -6.66 19.58 -1.31
CA ARG A 108 -7.88 20.24 -0.83
C ARG A 108 -7.89 20.44 0.68
N ARG A 109 -7.27 19.55 1.44
CA ARG A 109 -7.15 19.64 2.91
C ARG A 109 -6.02 20.55 3.38
N GLY A 110 -5.19 21.05 2.47
CA GLY A 110 -4.02 21.84 2.82
C GLY A 110 -2.93 21.02 3.51
N ALA A 111 -2.78 19.75 3.14
CA ALA A 111 -1.70 18.93 3.65
C ALA A 111 -0.34 19.57 3.33
N SER A 112 0.65 19.41 4.22
CA SER A 112 1.97 19.99 4.00
C SER A 112 2.62 19.43 2.75
N GLU A 113 3.47 20.20 2.07
CA GLU A 113 4.18 19.76 0.87
C GLU A 113 5.05 18.53 1.17
N GLU A 114 5.61 18.44 2.37
CA GLU A 114 6.37 17.27 2.81
C GLU A 114 5.52 16.00 2.80
N VAL A 115 4.32 16.04 3.36
CA VAL A 115 3.39 14.89 3.39
C VAL A 115 2.91 14.56 1.98
N LEU A 116 2.56 15.57 1.18
CA LEU A 116 2.16 15.39 -0.22
C LEU A 116 3.26 14.70 -1.03
N GLU A 117 4.53 15.12 -0.87
CA GLU A 117 5.66 14.52 -1.57
C GLU A 117 5.92 13.08 -1.11
N ARG A 118 5.82 12.78 0.18
CA ARG A 118 5.87 11.40 0.69
C ARG A 118 4.78 10.54 0.05
N VAL A 119 3.54 11.00 0.04
CA VAL A 119 2.42 10.27 -0.59
C VAL A 119 2.63 10.12 -2.09
N ARG A 120 3.07 11.17 -2.81
CA ARG A 120 3.38 11.09 -4.25
C ARG A 120 4.43 10.00 -4.53
N THR A 121 5.45 9.94 -3.70
CA THR A 121 6.58 9.01 -3.85
C THR A 121 6.18 7.57 -3.57
N VAL A 122 5.56 7.29 -2.41
CA VAL A 122 5.18 5.90 -2.07
C VAL A 122 4.05 5.35 -2.95
N THR A 123 3.21 6.23 -3.52
CA THR A 123 2.13 5.86 -4.44
C THR A 123 2.52 5.97 -5.93
N ALA A 124 3.78 6.24 -6.24
CA ALA A 124 4.24 6.34 -7.62
C ALA A 124 3.85 5.08 -8.43
N PRO A 125 3.38 5.25 -9.68
CA PRO A 125 2.93 4.12 -10.48
C PRO A 125 4.07 3.11 -10.74
N HIS A 126 3.84 1.86 -10.40
CA HIS A 126 4.71 0.74 -10.69
C HIS A 126 4.06 -0.24 -11.67
N ARG A 127 4.85 -1.16 -12.21
CA ARG A 127 4.31 -2.31 -12.96
C ARG A 127 3.30 -3.05 -12.07
N GLY A 128 2.06 -3.15 -12.51
CA GLY A 128 0.99 -3.82 -11.77
C GLY A 128 0.13 -2.92 -10.87
N SER A 129 0.47 -1.63 -10.66
CA SER A 129 -0.39 -0.71 -9.89
C SER A 129 -1.83 -0.67 -10.40
N GLY A 130 -2.04 -0.83 -11.71
CA GLY A 130 -3.39 -0.89 -12.30
C GLY A 130 -4.26 -2.06 -11.83
N ALA A 131 -3.68 -3.09 -11.20
CA ALA A 131 -4.42 -4.19 -10.60
C ALA A 131 -5.04 -3.82 -9.24
N HIS A 132 -4.48 -2.84 -8.52
CA HIS A 132 -4.91 -2.42 -7.19
C HIS A 132 -6.09 -1.44 -7.27
N ARG A 133 -7.25 -1.97 -7.68
CA ARG A 133 -8.51 -1.21 -7.88
C ARG A 133 -9.51 -1.39 -6.76
N SER A 134 -9.17 -2.13 -5.73
CA SER A 134 -10.07 -2.48 -4.62
C SER A 134 -9.45 -2.28 -3.23
N HIS A 135 -8.15 -2.04 -3.17
CA HIS A 135 -7.37 -1.93 -1.94
C HIS A 135 -6.06 -1.17 -2.19
N PHE A 136 -5.44 -0.73 -1.11
CA PHE A 136 -4.03 -0.36 -1.08
C PHE A 136 -3.21 -1.62 -0.79
N HIS A 137 -2.21 -1.91 -1.60
CA HIS A 137 -1.18 -2.86 -1.22
C HIS A 137 -0.05 -2.06 -0.57
N VAL A 138 0.09 -2.20 0.72
CA VAL A 138 1.10 -1.50 1.53
C VAL A 138 2.29 -2.41 1.75
N ARG A 139 3.49 -1.87 1.57
CA ARG A 139 4.74 -2.53 1.93
C ARG A 139 5.57 -1.63 2.83
N ILE A 140 6.13 -2.21 3.88
CA ILE A 140 7.05 -1.54 4.80
C ILE A 140 8.50 -2.01 4.57
N TYR A 141 9.47 -1.23 5.07
CA TYR A 141 10.85 -1.68 5.19
C TYR A 141 11.00 -2.78 6.25
N CYS A 142 12.13 -3.47 6.21
CA CYS A 142 12.45 -4.48 7.21
C CYS A 142 12.47 -3.87 8.62
N PRO A 143 11.73 -4.44 9.58
CA PRO A 143 11.91 -4.12 10.97
C PRO A 143 13.37 -4.28 11.39
N VAL A 144 13.83 -3.45 12.32
CA VAL A 144 15.24 -3.48 12.77
C VAL A 144 15.58 -4.85 13.36
N ASP A 145 14.65 -5.42 14.13
CA ASP A 145 14.84 -6.70 14.82
C ASP A 145 14.88 -7.92 13.88
N ASP A 146 14.35 -7.78 12.67
CA ASP A 146 14.40 -8.84 11.65
C ASP A 146 15.70 -8.88 10.86
N ARG A 147 16.63 -7.97 11.13
CA ARG A 147 17.94 -7.91 10.45
C ARG A 147 18.92 -8.91 11.06
N PRO A 148 19.81 -9.53 10.30
CA PRO A 148 20.02 -9.38 8.85
C PRO A 148 19.19 -10.32 7.98
N ALA A 149 18.28 -11.11 8.54
CA ALA A 149 17.48 -12.07 7.77
C ALA A 149 16.54 -11.37 6.78
N CYS A 150 15.93 -10.26 7.19
CA CYS A 150 15.17 -9.38 6.33
C CYS A 150 16.10 -8.36 5.64
N VAL A 151 15.93 -8.19 4.33
CA VAL A 151 16.77 -7.30 3.52
C VAL A 151 15.89 -6.42 2.64
N ASP A 152 16.14 -5.11 2.68
CA ASP A 152 15.43 -4.14 1.85
C ASP A 152 16.00 -4.07 0.43
N GLU A 153 15.11 -3.80 -0.53
CA GLU A 153 15.45 -3.47 -1.90
C GLU A 153 15.00 -2.03 -2.20
N PRO A 154 15.62 -1.32 -3.16
CA PRO A 154 15.19 0.03 -3.54
C PRO A 154 13.69 0.08 -3.91
N PRO A 155 13.08 1.30 -3.80
CA PRO A 155 13.68 2.58 -3.43
C PRO A 155 13.95 2.67 -1.93
N PHE A 156 14.90 3.53 -1.54
CA PHE A 156 15.19 3.87 -0.16
C PHE A 156 14.82 5.34 0.05
N HIS A 157 13.84 5.59 0.90
CA HIS A 157 13.34 6.94 1.15
C HIS A 157 14.21 7.64 2.19
N ALA A 158 14.69 8.85 1.86
CA ALA A 158 15.62 9.60 2.69
C ALA A 158 15.00 10.16 3.99
N TRP A 159 13.67 10.25 4.05
CA TRP A 159 12.98 10.78 5.25
C TRP A 159 12.84 9.79 6.40
N TYR A 160 13.22 8.52 6.21
CA TYR A 160 13.27 7.58 7.31
C TYR A 160 14.66 7.55 7.91
N GLU A 161 14.73 7.73 9.23
CA GLU A 161 15.98 7.63 9.98
C GLU A 161 16.59 6.22 9.91
N GLY A 162 17.91 6.18 9.95
CA GLY A 162 18.70 4.95 9.95
C GLY A 162 18.93 4.36 8.56
N GLU A 163 19.96 3.53 8.48
CA GLU A 163 20.31 2.84 7.23
C GLU A 163 19.26 1.76 6.90
N PRO A 164 18.79 1.71 5.64
CA PRO A 164 17.96 0.59 5.20
C PRO A 164 18.74 -0.72 5.30
N ALA A 165 18.04 -1.85 5.50
CA ALA A 165 18.64 -3.18 5.53
C ALA A 165 19.12 -3.59 4.13
N ARG A 166 20.21 -2.99 3.68
CA ARG A 166 20.78 -3.25 2.34
C ARG A 166 21.39 -4.65 2.28
N PRO A 167 21.20 -5.38 1.18
CA PRO A 167 21.84 -6.68 1.01
C PRO A 167 23.36 -6.51 0.96
N SER A 168 24.06 -7.38 1.67
CA SER A 168 25.51 -7.46 1.53
C SER A 168 25.92 -7.74 0.08
N ALA A 169 27.17 -7.41 -0.29
CA ALA A 169 27.67 -7.69 -1.64
C ALA A 169 27.56 -9.19 -2.00
N ALA A 170 27.72 -10.09 -1.04
CA ALA A 170 27.57 -11.53 -1.23
C ALA A 170 26.11 -11.90 -1.57
N VAL A 171 25.15 -11.38 -0.82
CA VAL A 171 23.71 -11.61 -1.08
C VAL A 171 23.28 -11.03 -2.44
N ARG A 172 23.78 -9.84 -2.81
CA ARG A 172 23.53 -9.26 -4.15
C ARG A 172 24.04 -10.17 -5.26
N ARG A 173 25.27 -10.69 -5.13
CA ARG A 173 25.87 -11.62 -6.12
C ARG A 173 25.09 -12.92 -6.22
N MET A 174 24.69 -13.51 -5.10
CA MET A 174 23.89 -14.72 -5.07
C MET A 174 22.53 -14.52 -5.78
N ARG A 175 21.80 -13.44 -5.46
CA ARG A 175 20.51 -13.11 -6.12
C ARG A 175 20.68 -12.86 -7.63
N ALA A 176 21.77 -12.22 -8.05
CA ALA A 176 22.06 -12.00 -9.47
C ALA A 176 22.30 -13.33 -10.21
N ARG A 177 23.01 -14.29 -9.59
CA ARG A 177 23.19 -15.64 -10.13
C ARG A 177 21.87 -16.40 -10.26
N GLN A 178 21.01 -16.36 -9.22
CA GLN A 178 19.69 -16.98 -9.26
C GLN A 178 18.78 -16.42 -10.36
N ARG A 179 18.79 -15.07 -10.54
CA ARG A 179 18.02 -14.43 -11.61
C ARG A 179 18.51 -14.81 -13.02
N ARG A 180 19.82 -15.07 -13.20
CA ARG A 180 20.39 -15.53 -14.48
C ARG A 180 20.05 -16.99 -14.75
N ALA A 181 20.03 -17.85 -13.73
CA ALA A 181 19.68 -19.25 -13.86
C ALA A 181 18.15 -19.50 -14.06
N ALA A 182 17.32 -18.51 -13.82
CA ALA A 182 15.86 -18.59 -13.98
C ALA A 182 15.32 -17.96 -15.29
N ARG A 183 16.23 -17.54 -16.16
CA ARG A 183 15.97 -17.06 -17.55
C ARG A 183 16.27 -18.14 -18.57
#